data_2c20a1af75d156e55879c14947fb8e6b
#
_entry.id   2c20a1af75d156e55879c14947fb8e6b
#
_cell.length_a   1.000
_cell.length_b   1.000
_cell.length_c   1.000
_cell.angle_alpha   90.00
_cell.angle_beta   90.00
_cell.angle_gamma   90.00
#
_symmetry.space_group_name_H-M   'P 1'
#
loop_
_entity.id
_entity.type
_entity.pdbx_description
1 polymer ?
#
loop_
_entity_poly.entity_id
_entity_poly.type
_entity_poly.pdbx_seq_one_letter_code
_entity_poly.pdbx_strand_id
1 'polypeptide(L)'
;MKRINIEPRANWQQKCEAVGFHFYNMYSQPYWYESACYHFSSSEINELEVATNTLQELYIEAAERIIQEDRFSQLCIPPEFVELCRQSWERDDPSLYGRFDLAYDGINPPKLLEYNADTPTALLETSVVQWTWLEEIFPEADQFNSVHEKLLTSFLEMNGLGGETLYFSCERETLEDLGTVEYLRDLAIQAGLNTQHIYICLLYTSPSPRDLA
;
A
#
# COMPACT_ATOMS: atom_id res chain seq x y z
N MET A 1 2.39 8.98 22.19
CA MET A 1 3.06 9.43 20.93
C MET A 1 3.82 10.73 21.19
N LYS A 2 5.05 10.85 20.72
CA LYS A 2 5.87 12.06 20.90
C LYS A 2 6.60 12.39 19.61
N ARG A 3 6.37 13.61 19.09
CA ARG A 3 7.16 14.14 17.96
C ARG A 3 8.48 14.68 18.50
N ILE A 4 9.60 14.25 17.93
CA ILE A 4 10.95 14.70 18.25
C ILE A 4 11.62 15.32 17.03
N ASN A 5 12.42 16.37 17.26
CA ASN A 5 13.26 16.94 16.22
C ASN A 5 14.61 16.22 16.20
N ILE A 6 15.14 16.00 15.02
CA ILE A 6 16.40 15.33 14.78
C ILE A 6 17.24 16.11 13.79
N GLU A 7 18.55 15.88 13.80
CA GLU A 7 19.45 16.38 12.75
C GLU A 7 19.24 15.56 11.46
N PRO A 8 18.98 16.19 10.30
CA PRO A 8 18.88 15.49 9.03
C PRO A 8 20.15 14.70 8.72
N ARG A 9 20.00 13.51 8.14
CA ARG A 9 21.14 12.74 7.65
C ARG A 9 21.92 13.52 6.57
N ALA A 10 23.23 13.42 6.59
CA ALA A 10 24.05 13.97 5.49
C ALA A 10 23.63 13.32 4.16
N ASN A 11 23.42 14.13 3.12
CA ASN A 11 23.04 13.68 1.78
C ASN A 11 21.77 12.81 1.76
N TRP A 12 20.79 13.11 2.61
CA TRP A 12 19.58 12.32 2.74
C TRP A 12 18.79 12.20 1.43
N GLN A 13 18.82 13.24 0.55
CA GLN A 13 18.16 13.17 -0.76
C GLN A 13 18.75 12.05 -1.63
N GLN A 14 20.10 11.98 -1.73
CA GLN A 14 20.76 10.93 -2.48
C GLN A 14 20.48 9.54 -1.89
N LYS A 15 20.32 9.44 -0.57
CA LYS A 15 19.94 8.18 0.08
C LYS A 15 18.52 7.77 -0.27
N CYS A 16 17.58 8.72 -0.32
CA CYS A 16 16.23 8.49 -0.80
C CYS A 16 16.22 8.04 -2.28
N GLU A 17 16.96 8.75 -3.14
CA GLU A 17 17.09 8.42 -4.56
C GLU A 17 17.70 7.03 -4.78
N ALA A 18 18.66 6.63 -3.95
CA ALA A 18 19.30 5.32 -4.04
C ALA A 18 18.34 4.13 -3.78
N VAL A 19 17.24 4.37 -3.08
CA VAL A 19 16.18 3.38 -2.84
C VAL A 19 14.93 3.60 -3.73
N GLY A 20 15.06 4.43 -4.77
CA GLY A 20 13.98 4.69 -5.73
C GLY A 20 12.99 5.78 -5.31
N PHE A 21 13.21 6.43 -4.17
CA PHE A 21 12.33 7.47 -3.65
C PHE A 21 12.72 8.85 -4.18
N HIS A 22 12.19 9.22 -5.36
CA HIS A 22 12.51 10.46 -6.09
C HIS A 22 11.55 11.61 -5.83
N PHE A 23 10.44 11.36 -5.12
CA PHE A 23 9.37 12.34 -4.89
C PHE A 23 9.35 12.88 -3.45
N TYR A 24 10.52 12.99 -2.81
CA TYR A 24 10.66 13.58 -1.46
C TYR A 24 10.27 15.08 -1.39
N ASN A 25 10.12 15.75 -2.55
CA ASN A 25 9.48 17.05 -2.69
C ASN A 25 8.34 16.93 -3.72
N MET A 26 7.14 17.41 -3.35
CA MET A 26 5.97 17.44 -4.23
C MET A 26 5.41 18.86 -4.29
N TYR A 27 5.07 19.33 -5.48
CA TYR A 27 4.49 20.67 -5.70
C TYR A 27 5.27 21.80 -5.02
N SER A 28 6.61 21.73 -5.04
CA SER A 28 7.53 22.67 -4.38
C SER A 28 7.41 22.72 -2.84
N GLN A 29 6.85 21.70 -2.24
CA GLN A 29 6.79 21.52 -0.79
C GLN A 29 7.53 20.24 -0.38
N PRO A 30 8.15 20.20 0.82
CA PRO A 30 8.71 18.98 1.36
C PRO A 30 7.59 17.95 1.58
N TYR A 31 7.67 16.82 0.89
CA TYR A 31 6.82 15.65 1.17
C TYR A 31 7.45 14.78 2.26
N TRP A 32 8.73 14.45 2.11
CA TRP A 32 9.51 13.77 3.16
C TRP A 32 10.16 14.80 4.09
N TYR A 33 9.91 14.69 5.39
CA TYR A 33 10.43 15.63 6.38
C TYR A 33 11.50 14.98 7.25
N GLU A 34 12.76 15.11 6.85
CA GLU A 34 13.93 14.47 7.46
C GLU A 34 14.27 14.97 8.88
N SER A 35 13.77 16.15 9.27
CA SER A 35 14.17 16.81 10.54
C SER A 35 13.32 16.43 11.75
N ALA A 36 12.41 15.47 11.62
CA ALA A 36 11.58 15.02 12.73
C ALA A 36 11.06 13.60 12.52
N CYS A 37 10.77 12.93 13.64
CA CYS A 37 10.07 11.64 13.64
C CYS A 37 9.08 11.57 14.82
N TYR A 38 8.28 10.51 14.81
CA TYR A 38 7.38 10.21 15.91
C TYR A 38 7.89 8.98 16.67
N HIS A 39 7.95 9.11 17.99
CA HIS A 39 8.18 8.01 18.92
C HIS A 39 6.85 7.52 19.47
N PHE A 40 6.65 6.24 19.39
CA PHE A 40 5.54 5.53 20.01
C PHE A 40 6.07 4.58 21.09
N SER A 41 5.33 4.41 22.16
CA SER A 41 5.54 3.32 23.10
C SER A 41 4.95 2.02 22.56
N SER A 42 5.41 0.87 23.05
CA SER A 42 4.83 -0.42 22.67
C SER A 42 3.33 -0.51 22.96
N SER A 43 2.85 0.15 24.05
CA SER A 43 1.42 0.18 24.36
C SER A 43 0.61 0.98 23.36
N GLU A 44 1.14 2.09 22.84
CA GLU A 44 0.49 2.90 21.79
C GLU A 44 0.46 2.14 20.46
N ILE A 45 1.52 1.42 20.12
CA ILE A 45 1.55 0.56 18.94
C ILE A 45 0.53 -0.57 19.05
N ASN A 46 0.45 -1.25 20.20
CA ASN A 46 -0.55 -2.30 20.42
C ASN A 46 -1.99 -1.76 20.31
N GLU A 47 -2.25 -0.54 20.77
CA GLU A 47 -3.56 0.11 20.63
C GLU A 47 -3.90 0.37 19.16
N LEU A 48 -2.95 0.87 18.38
CA LEU A 48 -3.11 1.09 16.94
C LEU A 48 -3.31 -0.22 16.18
N GLU A 49 -2.57 -1.27 16.52
CA GLU A 49 -2.71 -2.60 15.93
C GLU A 49 -4.10 -3.19 16.20
N VAL A 50 -4.57 -3.15 17.45
CA VAL A 50 -5.92 -3.61 17.80
C VAL A 50 -6.99 -2.81 17.05
N ALA A 51 -6.84 -1.50 16.97
CA ALA A 51 -7.78 -0.65 16.26
C ALA A 51 -7.82 -0.95 14.76
N THR A 52 -6.67 -1.11 14.10
CA THR A 52 -6.61 -1.43 12.67
C THR A 52 -7.17 -2.81 12.35
N ASN A 53 -6.87 -3.82 13.17
CA ASN A 53 -7.41 -5.17 13.01
C ASN A 53 -8.94 -5.16 13.17
N THR A 54 -9.46 -4.48 14.19
CA THR A 54 -10.92 -4.35 14.40
C THR A 54 -11.60 -3.62 13.22
N LEU A 55 -10.98 -2.56 12.71
CA LEU A 55 -11.49 -1.84 11.55
C LEU A 55 -11.50 -2.73 10.30
N GLN A 56 -10.44 -3.50 10.07
CA GLN A 56 -10.39 -4.44 8.94
C GLN A 56 -11.52 -5.46 9.00
N GLU A 57 -11.74 -6.09 10.17
CA GLU A 57 -12.85 -7.03 10.37
C GLU A 57 -14.21 -6.39 10.06
N LEU A 58 -14.45 -5.17 10.57
CA LEU A 58 -15.69 -4.43 10.32
C LEU A 58 -15.91 -4.08 8.84
N TYR A 59 -14.84 -3.72 8.12
CA TYR A 59 -14.92 -3.44 6.67
C TYR A 59 -15.22 -4.69 5.86
N ILE A 60 -14.61 -5.82 6.19
CA ILE A 60 -14.90 -7.12 5.55
C ILE A 60 -16.35 -7.53 5.83
N GLU A 61 -16.81 -7.43 7.08
CA GLU A 61 -18.22 -7.70 7.44
C GLU A 61 -19.20 -6.78 6.67
N ALA A 62 -18.86 -5.50 6.55
CA ALA A 62 -19.67 -4.56 5.79
C ALA A 62 -19.73 -4.89 4.29
N ALA A 63 -18.61 -5.29 3.69
CA ALA A 63 -18.55 -5.75 2.30
C ALA A 63 -19.40 -7.00 2.09
N GLU A 64 -19.25 -8.01 2.95
CA GLU A 64 -20.05 -9.23 2.91
C GLU A 64 -21.54 -8.93 2.98
N ARG A 65 -21.94 -8.06 3.91
CA ARG A 65 -23.35 -7.64 4.05
C ARG A 65 -23.89 -6.93 2.81
N ILE A 66 -23.11 -6.06 2.16
CA ILE A 66 -23.49 -5.38 0.92
C ILE A 66 -23.76 -6.42 -0.18
N ILE A 67 -22.91 -7.44 -0.28
CA ILE A 67 -23.01 -8.51 -1.28
C ILE A 67 -24.25 -9.38 -0.99
N GLN A 68 -24.44 -9.83 0.25
CA GLN A 68 -25.54 -10.70 0.65
C GLN A 68 -26.92 -10.03 0.50
N GLU A 69 -27.01 -8.73 0.81
CA GLU A 69 -28.25 -7.94 0.73
C GLU A 69 -28.46 -7.29 -0.64
N ASP A 70 -27.61 -7.57 -1.63
CA ASP A 70 -27.66 -7.00 -3.00
C ASP A 70 -27.69 -5.46 -3.00
N ARG A 71 -26.89 -4.83 -2.15
CA ARG A 71 -26.88 -3.38 -1.91
C ARG A 71 -25.86 -2.62 -2.74
N PHE A 72 -25.39 -3.16 -3.83
CA PHE A 72 -24.35 -2.59 -4.71
C PHE A 72 -24.67 -1.17 -5.20
N SER A 73 -25.93 -0.87 -5.45
CA SER A 73 -26.39 0.46 -5.87
C SER A 73 -26.10 1.56 -4.83
N GLN A 74 -26.04 1.21 -3.53
CA GLN A 74 -25.69 2.16 -2.45
C GLN A 74 -24.23 2.61 -2.51
N LEU A 75 -23.37 1.80 -3.12
CA LEU A 75 -21.96 2.09 -3.39
C LEU A 75 -21.74 2.60 -4.81
N CYS A 76 -22.80 2.93 -5.55
CA CYS A 76 -22.76 3.38 -6.94
C CYS A 76 -22.05 2.39 -7.88
N ILE A 77 -22.04 1.09 -7.56
CA ILE A 77 -21.48 0.05 -8.43
C ILE A 77 -22.41 -0.12 -9.63
N PRO A 78 -21.92 0.05 -10.88
CA PRO A 78 -22.74 -0.12 -12.07
C PRO A 78 -23.27 -1.57 -12.18
N PRO A 79 -24.53 -1.79 -12.66
CA PRO A 79 -25.12 -3.12 -12.72
C PRO A 79 -24.31 -4.16 -13.47
N GLU A 80 -23.58 -3.76 -14.50
CA GLU A 80 -22.71 -4.62 -15.31
C GLU A 80 -21.51 -5.20 -14.54
N PHE A 81 -21.11 -4.59 -13.42
CA PHE A 81 -20.00 -5.06 -12.59
C PHE A 81 -20.44 -5.84 -11.35
N VAL A 82 -21.74 -5.87 -11.02
CA VAL A 82 -22.26 -6.53 -9.82
C VAL A 82 -21.87 -8.01 -9.77
N GLU A 83 -22.08 -8.71 -10.90
CA GLU A 83 -21.75 -10.14 -11.00
C GLU A 83 -20.25 -10.40 -10.86
N LEU A 84 -19.41 -9.53 -11.41
CA LEU A 84 -17.95 -9.61 -11.26
C LEU A 84 -17.53 -9.45 -9.78
N CYS A 85 -18.09 -8.48 -9.08
CA CYS A 85 -17.82 -8.29 -7.65
C CYS A 85 -18.24 -9.52 -6.83
N ARG A 86 -19.41 -10.09 -7.13
CA ARG A 86 -19.93 -11.28 -6.43
C ARG A 86 -19.01 -12.48 -6.65
N GLN A 87 -18.64 -12.75 -7.90
CA GLN A 87 -17.75 -13.86 -8.25
C GLN A 87 -16.35 -13.70 -7.65
N SER A 88 -15.80 -12.48 -7.61
CA SER A 88 -14.52 -12.20 -6.98
C SER A 88 -14.58 -12.51 -5.48
N TRP A 89 -15.64 -12.10 -4.80
CA TRP A 89 -15.87 -12.39 -3.39
C TRP A 89 -16.02 -13.90 -3.12
N GLU A 90 -16.82 -14.61 -3.93
CA GLU A 90 -17.05 -16.05 -3.79
C GLU A 90 -15.79 -16.90 -4.04
N ARG A 91 -14.89 -16.44 -4.91
CA ARG A 91 -13.60 -17.10 -5.18
C ARG A 91 -12.52 -16.77 -4.18
N ASP A 92 -12.77 -15.81 -3.26
CA ASP A 92 -11.76 -15.26 -2.37
C ASP A 92 -10.52 -14.78 -3.16
N ASP A 93 -10.78 -13.94 -4.18
CA ASP A 93 -9.72 -13.44 -5.05
C ASP A 93 -8.65 -12.70 -4.22
N PRO A 94 -7.35 -12.89 -4.51
CA PRO A 94 -6.27 -12.35 -3.71
C PRO A 94 -6.35 -10.83 -3.55
N SER A 95 -6.15 -10.35 -2.32
CA SER A 95 -5.95 -8.95 -1.99
C SER A 95 -4.54 -8.74 -1.44
N LEU A 96 -3.98 -7.55 -1.60
CA LEU A 96 -2.61 -7.26 -1.17
C LEU A 96 -2.59 -6.45 0.13
N TYR A 97 -3.03 -5.20 0.08
CA TYR A 97 -2.96 -4.29 1.23
C TYR A 97 -3.96 -3.14 1.10
N GLY A 98 -4.19 -2.49 2.23
CA GLY A 98 -4.93 -1.24 2.31
C GLY A 98 -4.26 -0.29 3.29
N ARG A 99 -4.65 0.98 3.29
CA ARG A 99 -4.16 2.01 4.18
C ARG A 99 -5.31 2.65 4.94
N PHE A 100 -5.27 2.53 6.27
CA PHE A 100 -6.13 3.34 7.14
C PHE A 100 -5.46 4.67 7.44
N ASP A 101 -6.17 5.76 7.24
CA ASP A 101 -5.78 7.08 7.71
C ASP A 101 -6.47 7.35 9.04
N LEU A 102 -5.67 7.50 10.10
CA LEU A 102 -6.14 7.60 11.49
C LEU A 102 -5.73 8.94 12.10
N ALA A 103 -6.63 9.55 12.86
CA ALA A 103 -6.28 10.62 13.79
C ALA A 103 -5.97 10.04 15.17
N TYR A 104 -4.75 10.25 15.67
CA TYR A 104 -4.28 9.74 16.95
C TYR A 104 -3.43 10.77 17.69
N ASP A 105 -3.70 10.98 18.98
CA ASP A 105 -2.99 11.94 19.83
C ASP A 105 -2.10 11.30 20.91
N GLY A 106 -2.07 9.96 20.96
CA GLY A 106 -1.32 9.20 21.97
C GLY A 106 -2.00 9.13 23.34
N ILE A 107 -3.24 9.58 23.47
CA ILE A 107 -4.00 9.60 24.73
C ILE A 107 -5.39 9.01 24.56
N ASN A 108 -6.09 9.43 23.50
CA ASN A 108 -7.43 8.96 23.19
C ASN A 108 -7.38 7.85 22.14
N PRO A 109 -8.37 6.96 22.09
CA PRO A 109 -8.45 5.95 21.04
C PRO A 109 -8.34 6.55 19.64
N PRO A 110 -7.63 5.88 18.71
CA PRO A 110 -7.50 6.37 17.33
C PRO A 110 -8.87 6.49 16.66
N LYS A 111 -9.04 7.53 15.84
CA LYS A 111 -10.26 7.77 15.07
C LYS A 111 -9.98 7.52 13.60
N LEU A 112 -10.81 6.71 12.97
CA LEU A 112 -10.77 6.49 11.53
C LEU A 112 -11.14 7.78 10.78
N LEU A 113 -10.31 8.18 9.83
CA LEU A 113 -10.60 9.23 8.86
C LEU A 113 -11.06 8.63 7.53
N GLU A 114 -10.25 7.71 6.97
CA GLU A 114 -10.59 6.98 5.75
C GLU A 114 -9.91 5.62 5.68
N TYR A 115 -10.39 4.78 4.77
CA TYR A 115 -9.75 3.52 4.38
C TYR A 115 -9.53 3.50 2.88
N ASN A 116 -8.28 3.52 2.46
CA ASN A 116 -7.86 3.36 1.08
C ASN A 116 -7.58 1.88 0.81
N ALA A 117 -8.49 1.21 0.12
CA ALA A 117 -8.44 -0.23 -0.14
C ALA A 117 -8.29 -0.59 -1.62
N ASP A 118 -8.22 0.41 -2.50
CA ASP A 118 -8.05 0.22 -3.95
C ASP A 118 -6.60 0.51 -4.37
N THR A 119 -6.21 1.77 -4.38
CA THR A 119 -4.89 2.22 -4.84
C THR A 119 -4.12 3.01 -3.76
N PRO A 120 -3.89 2.46 -2.55
CA PRO A 120 -3.19 3.19 -1.51
C PRO A 120 -1.73 3.43 -1.88
N THR A 121 -1.24 4.65 -1.65
CA THR A 121 0.16 5.05 -1.78
C THR A 121 0.90 4.96 -0.44
N ALA A 122 2.09 5.56 -0.31
CA ALA A 122 2.97 5.55 0.85
C ALA A 122 3.62 4.18 1.18
N LEU A 123 3.61 3.26 0.23
CA LEU A 123 4.14 1.91 0.44
C LEU A 123 5.68 1.88 0.43
N LEU A 124 6.31 2.57 -0.54
CA LEU A 124 7.76 2.67 -0.63
C LEU A 124 8.34 3.39 0.59
N GLU A 125 7.69 4.48 1.02
CA GLU A 125 8.06 5.23 2.21
C GLU A 125 8.03 4.36 3.45
N THR A 126 6.97 3.61 3.62
CA THR A 126 6.74 2.76 4.80
C THR A 126 7.69 1.57 4.82
N SER A 127 7.81 0.87 3.70
CA SER A 127 8.52 -0.40 3.64
C SER A 127 10.04 -0.27 3.53
N VAL A 128 10.53 0.79 2.87
CA VAL A 128 11.95 0.94 2.53
C VAL A 128 12.55 2.21 3.11
N VAL A 129 11.96 3.38 2.84
CA VAL A 129 12.58 4.66 3.19
C VAL A 129 12.68 4.85 4.70
N GLN A 130 11.60 4.56 5.45
CA GLN A 130 11.61 4.64 6.91
C GLN A 130 12.52 3.61 7.55
N TRP A 131 12.63 2.42 6.97
CA TRP A 131 13.54 1.38 7.46
C TRP A 131 14.99 1.79 7.31
N THR A 132 15.43 2.21 6.12
CA THR A 132 16.80 2.67 5.90
C THR A 132 17.15 3.90 6.72
N TRP A 133 16.17 4.77 6.97
CA TRP A 133 16.31 5.91 7.86
C TRP A 133 16.52 5.47 9.31
N LEU A 134 15.72 4.51 9.80
CA LEU A 134 15.80 4.00 11.18
C LEU A 134 17.16 3.37 11.46
N GLU A 135 17.65 2.52 10.56
CA GLU A 135 18.95 1.82 10.71
C GLU A 135 20.13 2.80 10.88
N GLU A 136 20.05 3.97 10.25
CA GLU A 136 21.11 4.97 10.35
C GLU A 136 20.99 5.88 11.59
N ILE A 137 19.78 6.22 12.00
CA ILE A 137 19.55 7.23 13.04
C ILE A 137 19.29 6.61 14.42
N PHE A 138 18.57 5.50 14.45
CA PHE A 138 18.20 4.79 15.69
C PHE A 138 18.35 3.28 15.56
N PRO A 139 19.58 2.77 15.35
CA PRO A 139 19.81 1.35 15.06
C PRO A 139 19.37 0.40 16.19
N GLU A 140 19.18 0.92 17.42
CA GLU A 140 18.69 0.15 18.57
C GLU A 140 17.16 0.22 18.75
N ALA A 141 16.47 1.00 17.90
CA ALA A 141 15.01 1.11 17.92
C ALA A 141 14.38 0.14 16.93
N ASP A 142 13.07 -0.07 17.08
CA ASP A 142 12.29 -0.90 16.18
C ASP A 142 11.27 -0.05 15.42
N GLN A 143 10.82 -0.58 14.30
CA GLN A 143 9.75 -0.04 13.49
C GLN A 143 8.63 -1.07 13.40
N PHE A 144 7.41 -0.67 13.72
CA PHE A 144 6.22 -1.49 13.52
C PHE A 144 5.93 -1.62 12.03
N ASN A 145 6.62 -2.56 11.38
CA ASN A 145 6.57 -2.73 9.94
C ASN A 145 6.92 -4.18 9.54
N SER A 146 5.96 -4.88 8.94
CA SER A 146 6.13 -6.20 8.33
C SER A 146 5.53 -6.25 6.92
N VAL A 147 5.32 -5.08 6.31
CA VAL A 147 4.61 -4.96 5.03
C VAL A 147 5.40 -5.63 3.91
N HIS A 148 6.72 -5.44 3.87
CA HIS A 148 7.61 -6.02 2.85
C HIS A 148 7.50 -7.56 2.82
N GLU A 149 7.69 -8.19 3.97
CA GLU A 149 7.67 -9.65 4.11
C GLU A 149 6.30 -10.24 3.81
N LYS A 150 5.24 -9.57 4.26
CA LYS A 150 3.86 -10.00 4.01
C LYS A 150 3.48 -9.89 2.55
N LEU A 151 3.84 -8.81 1.87
CA LEU A 151 3.62 -8.64 0.42
C LEU A 151 4.40 -9.68 -0.38
N LEU A 152 5.67 -9.93 -0.05
CA LEU A 152 6.45 -10.97 -0.69
C LEU A 152 5.82 -12.35 -0.51
N THR A 153 5.33 -12.66 0.69
CA THR A 153 4.60 -13.92 0.96
C THR A 153 3.34 -14.02 0.12
N SER A 154 2.53 -12.95 0.03
CA SER A 154 1.33 -12.93 -0.80
C SER A 154 1.64 -13.18 -2.29
N PHE A 155 2.70 -12.59 -2.81
CA PHE A 155 3.12 -12.84 -4.20
C PHE A 155 3.66 -14.26 -4.41
N LEU A 156 4.33 -14.86 -3.42
CA LEU A 156 4.75 -16.27 -3.47
C LEU A 156 3.54 -17.22 -3.52
N GLU A 157 2.50 -16.93 -2.76
CA GLU A 157 1.24 -17.68 -2.79
C GLU A 157 0.55 -17.55 -4.16
N MET A 158 0.49 -16.35 -4.73
CA MET A 158 -0.04 -16.11 -6.08
C MET A 158 0.74 -16.87 -7.16
N ASN A 159 2.06 -16.99 -7.05
CA ASN A 159 2.88 -17.73 -8.02
C ASN A 159 2.51 -19.21 -8.09
N GLY A 160 1.95 -19.79 -7.04
CA GLY A 160 1.42 -21.14 -7.01
C GLY A 160 0.14 -21.35 -7.85
N LEU A 161 -0.52 -20.28 -8.30
CA LEU A 161 -1.82 -20.33 -9.00
C LEU A 161 -1.73 -20.41 -10.53
N GLY A 162 -0.52 -20.30 -11.13
CA GLY A 162 -0.30 -20.52 -12.57
C GLY A 162 0.47 -19.38 -13.26
N GLY A 163 1.21 -19.71 -14.30
CA GLY A 163 2.24 -18.90 -14.96
C GLY A 163 1.76 -17.76 -15.87
N GLU A 164 0.69 -17.07 -15.55
CA GLU A 164 0.25 -15.89 -16.28
C GLU A 164 1.12 -14.66 -15.96
N THR A 165 1.14 -13.68 -16.87
CA THR A 165 1.85 -12.41 -16.65
C THR A 165 1.00 -11.50 -15.75
N LEU A 166 1.58 -11.04 -14.65
CA LEU A 166 0.98 -10.01 -13.78
C LEU A 166 1.29 -8.62 -14.33
N TYR A 167 0.25 -7.85 -14.60
CA TYR A 167 0.38 -6.49 -15.12
C TYR A 167 0.25 -5.47 -14.00
N PHE A 168 1.18 -4.53 -13.98
CA PHE A 168 1.18 -3.39 -13.09
C PHE A 168 0.90 -2.12 -13.87
N SER A 169 0.04 -1.25 -13.35
CA SER A 169 -0.38 -0.06 -14.08
C SER A 169 -0.52 1.15 -13.16
N CYS A 170 -0.12 2.33 -13.67
CA CYS A 170 -0.33 3.61 -13.02
C CYS A 170 -0.49 4.72 -14.06
N GLU A 171 -0.78 5.93 -13.62
CA GLU A 171 -0.71 7.12 -14.45
C GLU A 171 0.73 7.48 -14.80
N ARG A 172 0.94 8.06 -15.99
CA ARG A 172 2.31 8.35 -16.49
C ARG A 172 2.99 9.49 -15.74
N GLU A 173 2.24 10.46 -15.27
CA GLU A 173 2.78 11.73 -14.75
C GLU A 173 2.92 11.77 -13.23
N THR A 174 2.57 10.68 -12.52
CA THR A 174 2.57 10.59 -11.07
C THR A 174 3.75 9.75 -10.59
N LEU A 175 4.80 10.40 -10.08
CA LEU A 175 6.00 9.70 -9.57
C LEU A 175 5.71 8.86 -8.32
N GLU A 176 4.77 9.27 -7.49
CA GLU A 176 4.35 8.54 -6.29
C GLU A 176 3.70 7.21 -6.67
N ASP A 177 2.75 7.23 -7.61
CA ASP A 177 2.09 6.02 -8.10
C ASP A 177 3.10 5.09 -8.78
N LEU A 178 3.99 5.65 -9.62
CA LEU A 178 5.04 4.89 -10.27
C LEU A 178 5.97 4.22 -9.25
N GLY A 179 6.38 4.94 -8.21
CA GLY A 179 7.22 4.40 -7.14
C GLY A 179 6.53 3.24 -6.40
N THR A 180 5.25 3.39 -6.07
CA THR A 180 4.43 2.34 -5.45
C THR A 180 4.30 1.11 -6.35
N VAL A 181 3.98 1.32 -7.62
CA VAL A 181 3.76 0.25 -8.60
C VAL A 181 5.06 -0.51 -8.91
N GLU A 182 6.17 0.19 -9.09
CA GLU A 182 7.48 -0.47 -9.35
C GLU A 182 8.00 -1.20 -8.12
N TYR A 183 7.74 -0.72 -6.91
CA TYR A 183 8.06 -1.45 -5.68
C TYR A 183 7.26 -2.76 -5.58
N LEU A 184 5.95 -2.74 -5.82
CA LEU A 184 5.12 -3.95 -5.85
C LEU A 184 5.58 -4.92 -6.94
N ARG A 185 5.93 -4.39 -8.12
CA ARG A 185 6.43 -5.17 -9.23
C ARG A 185 7.75 -5.85 -8.92
N ASP A 186 8.65 -5.16 -8.23
CA ASP A 186 9.93 -5.73 -7.78
C ASP A 186 9.70 -6.90 -6.81
N LEU A 187 8.78 -6.77 -5.86
CA LEU A 187 8.39 -7.86 -4.97
C LEU A 187 7.80 -9.07 -5.72
N ALA A 188 6.97 -8.82 -6.73
CA ALA A 188 6.42 -9.88 -7.57
C ALA A 188 7.50 -10.61 -8.38
N ILE A 189 8.51 -9.89 -8.88
CA ILE A 189 9.69 -10.46 -9.53
C ILE A 189 10.51 -11.30 -8.55
N GLN A 190 10.74 -10.82 -7.33
CA GLN A 190 11.42 -11.58 -6.28
C GLN A 190 10.67 -12.88 -5.92
N ALA A 191 9.34 -12.85 -5.97
CA ALA A 191 8.50 -14.03 -5.81
C ALA A 191 8.50 -14.98 -7.03
N GLY A 192 9.19 -14.63 -8.11
CA GLY A 192 9.31 -15.45 -9.32
C GLY A 192 8.17 -15.30 -10.32
N LEU A 193 7.31 -14.30 -10.19
CA LEU A 193 6.24 -13.99 -11.12
C LEU A 193 6.75 -13.31 -12.39
N ASN A 194 6.12 -13.62 -13.53
CA ASN A 194 6.31 -12.85 -14.75
C ASN A 194 5.54 -11.54 -14.64
N THR A 195 6.20 -10.42 -14.87
CA THR A 195 5.57 -9.10 -14.68
C THR A 195 5.76 -8.21 -15.90
N GLN A 196 4.78 -7.34 -16.14
CA GLN A 196 4.89 -6.23 -17.09
C GLN A 196 4.33 -4.96 -16.47
N HIS A 197 4.95 -3.81 -16.79
CA HIS A 197 4.40 -2.51 -16.48
C HIS A 197 3.79 -1.89 -17.75
N ILE A 198 2.59 -1.32 -17.62
CA ILE A 198 1.91 -0.59 -18.69
C ILE A 198 1.20 0.62 -18.10
N TYR A 199 1.37 1.80 -18.70
CA TYR A 199 0.60 2.96 -18.26
C TYR A 199 -0.87 2.83 -18.63
N ILE A 200 -1.77 3.32 -17.76
CA ILE A 200 -3.24 3.25 -17.95
C ILE A 200 -3.65 3.81 -19.30
N CYS A 201 -3.04 4.90 -19.75
CA CYS A 201 -3.33 5.52 -21.05
C CYS A 201 -3.01 4.63 -22.28
N LEU A 202 -2.23 3.57 -22.10
CA LEU A 202 -1.88 2.61 -23.16
C LEU A 202 -2.75 1.36 -23.17
N LEU A 203 -3.60 1.14 -22.16
CA LEU A 203 -4.47 -0.04 -22.10
C LEU A 203 -5.43 -0.15 -23.27
N TYR A 204 -5.90 0.99 -23.82
CA TYR A 204 -6.77 1.01 -25.00
C TYR A 204 -6.06 0.70 -26.32
N THR A 205 -4.72 0.80 -26.35
CA THR A 205 -3.91 0.59 -27.56
C THR A 205 -3.14 -0.73 -27.53
N SER A 206 -3.07 -1.39 -26.37
CA SER A 206 -2.42 -2.67 -26.23
C SER A 206 -3.41 -3.80 -26.58
N PRO A 207 -2.98 -4.83 -27.36
CA PRO A 207 -3.82 -5.97 -27.61
C PRO A 207 -4.13 -6.66 -26.25
N SER A 208 -5.40 -6.95 -26.03
CA SER A 208 -5.82 -7.75 -24.89
C SER A 208 -5.14 -9.13 -24.94
N PRO A 209 -4.82 -9.79 -23.81
CA PRO A 209 -4.39 -11.19 -23.81
C PRO A 209 -5.34 -12.13 -24.56
N ARG A 210 -6.64 -11.76 -24.67
CA ARG A 210 -7.63 -12.49 -25.48
C ARG A 210 -7.46 -12.29 -26.99
N ASP A 211 -6.82 -11.21 -27.41
CA ASP A 211 -6.57 -10.89 -28.82
C ASP A 211 -5.29 -11.54 -29.34
N LEU A 212 -4.49 -12.13 -28.43
CA LEU A 212 -3.24 -12.83 -28.72
C LEU A 212 -3.39 -14.37 -28.68
N ALA A 213 -4.56 -14.86 -28.38
CA ALA A 213 -4.92 -16.27 -28.40
C ALA A 213 -5.71 -16.64 -29.68
#